data_e3bf282bba3a7776dc9dab2d4a1e305d
#
_entry.id   e3bf282bba3a7776dc9dab2d4a1e305d
#
_cell.length_a   1.000
_cell.length_b   1.000
_cell.length_c   1.000
_cell.angle_alpha   90.00
_cell.angle_beta   90.00
_cell.angle_gamma   90.00
#
_symmetry.space_group_name_H-M   'P 1'
#
loop_
_entity.id
_entity.type
_entity.pdbx_description
1 polymer ?
#
loop_
_entity_poly.entity_id
_entity_poly.type
_entity_poly.pdbx_seq_one_letter_code
_entity_poly.pdbx_strand_id
1 'polypeptide(L)'
;GFQAAYVLITNVLITAIVYTAVAIPYGALMAIRTESFEERGKMGIFRTAFGYIAGMVIAILLIPITNILGGTQSAWIKVAVVFGLISMLSLMILYKVTRENVQIVEKSEDDDVPFVEAIKMLFKNKYWVIMLALQFMINISYSLTTSGGTYYAKYILGNDNIVALLGAVGLVPTFLGFILTGPLVSKLGMTKTCKVSCILGAAACLVRVFTPYSIATCIAGGVVTTFANIPMMCLFGAMVNNCVEYNDYKFGKRIVGMTNSANSFGMKIGSGIGASLIGWLLAAAGYKASLATQPGSVDIAIFAFSIYIPLAIFVIMFICLMKNDLEKRYPEIMAELQKRKEAK
;
A
#
# COMPACT_ATOMS: atom_id res chain seq x y z
N GLY A 1 10.12 -31.16 -8.57
CA GLY A 1 9.02 -31.17 -9.53
C GLY A 1 7.65 -30.92 -8.90
N PHE A 2 6.97 -31.97 -8.43
CA PHE A 2 5.57 -31.91 -7.98
C PHE A 2 5.35 -30.94 -6.79
N GLN A 3 6.20 -30.95 -5.78
CA GLN A 3 6.11 -30.08 -4.62
C GLN A 3 6.23 -28.58 -4.99
N ALA A 4 7.13 -28.25 -5.90
CA ALA A 4 7.30 -26.87 -6.36
C ALA A 4 6.08 -26.40 -7.17
N ALA A 5 5.51 -27.27 -8.02
CA ALA A 5 4.29 -26.98 -8.76
C ALA A 5 3.09 -26.80 -7.81
N TYR A 6 2.96 -27.66 -6.81
CA TYR A 6 1.90 -27.55 -5.79
C TYR A 6 1.98 -26.22 -5.03
N VAL A 7 3.18 -25.84 -4.54
CA VAL A 7 3.39 -24.57 -3.85
C VAL A 7 3.08 -23.37 -4.75
N LEU A 8 3.51 -23.43 -6.01
CA LEU A 8 3.23 -22.36 -6.98
C LEU A 8 1.72 -22.19 -7.21
N ILE A 9 1.03 -23.29 -7.52
CA ILE A 9 -0.40 -23.28 -7.83
C ILE A 9 -1.21 -22.79 -6.62
N THR A 10 -0.95 -23.32 -5.43
CA THR A 10 -1.66 -22.91 -4.20
C THR A 10 -1.37 -21.46 -3.84
N ASN A 11 -0.13 -21.00 -4.01
CA ASN A 11 0.21 -19.59 -3.76
C ASN A 11 -0.51 -18.66 -4.75
N VAL A 12 -0.50 -18.97 -6.05
CA VAL A 12 -1.22 -18.19 -7.07
C VAL A 12 -2.73 -18.20 -6.80
N LEU A 13 -3.32 -19.33 -6.46
CA LEU A 13 -4.74 -19.45 -6.16
C LEU A 13 -5.12 -18.57 -4.97
N ILE A 14 -4.37 -18.62 -3.87
CA ILE A 14 -4.66 -17.81 -2.67
C ILE A 14 -4.41 -16.33 -2.94
N THR A 15 -3.25 -15.96 -3.48
CA THR A 15 -2.85 -14.55 -3.58
C THR A 15 -3.48 -13.82 -4.77
N ALA A 16 -3.68 -14.51 -5.90
CA ALA A 16 -4.24 -13.88 -7.09
C ALA A 16 -5.77 -13.99 -7.18
N ILE A 17 -6.35 -15.13 -6.80
CA ILE A 17 -7.79 -15.36 -6.96
C ILE A 17 -8.54 -15.06 -5.66
N VAL A 18 -8.29 -15.82 -4.59
CA VAL A 18 -9.06 -15.71 -3.34
C VAL A 18 -8.90 -14.33 -2.69
N TYR A 19 -7.65 -13.87 -2.54
CA TYR A 19 -7.39 -12.54 -1.98
C TYR A 19 -8.04 -11.43 -2.80
N THR A 20 -7.99 -11.51 -4.13
CA THR A 20 -8.57 -10.47 -5.00
C THR A 20 -10.10 -10.45 -4.92
N ALA A 21 -10.73 -11.63 -4.87
CA ALA A 21 -12.18 -11.78 -4.71
C ALA A 21 -12.70 -11.12 -3.41
N VAL A 22 -11.90 -11.11 -2.35
CA VAL A 22 -12.24 -10.43 -1.08
C VAL A 22 -11.82 -8.96 -1.10
N ALA A 23 -10.63 -8.65 -1.60
CA ALA A 23 -10.03 -7.32 -1.51
C ALA A 23 -10.76 -6.26 -2.36
N ILE A 24 -11.29 -6.63 -3.53
CA ILE A 24 -11.99 -5.68 -4.41
C ILE A 24 -13.32 -5.23 -3.80
N PRO A 25 -14.26 -6.11 -3.40
CA PRO A 25 -15.50 -5.69 -2.74
C PRO A 25 -15.22 -4.93 -1.43
N TYR A 26 -14.28 -5.41 -0.63
CA TYR A 26 -13.88 -4.71 0.60
C TYR A 26 -13.33 -3.30 0.33
N GLY A 27 -12.58 -3.12 -0.76
CA GLY A 27 -12.11 -1.80 -1.20
C GLY A 27 -13.27 -0.88 -1.61
N ALA A 28 -14.27 -1.41 -2.28
CA ALA A 28 -15.45 -0.68 -2.75
C ALA A 28 -16.38 -0.22 -1.62
N LEU A 29 -16.37 -0.87 -0.44
CA LEU A 29 -17.25 -0.53 0.69
C LEU A 29 -17.19 0.95 1.09
N MET A 30 -16.03 1.62 0.98
CA MET A 30 -15.94 3.04 1.29
C MET A 30 -16.77 3.91 0.35
N ALA A 31 -16.82 3.54 -0.94
CA ALA A 31 -17.55 4.30 -1.95
C ALA A 31 -19.07 4.11 -1.87
N ILE A 32 -19.53 2.91 -1.47
CA ILE A 32 -20.98 2.59 -1.36
C ILE A 32 -21.56 2.94 0.01
N ARG A 33 -20.73 3.25 1.01
CA ARG A 33 -21.20 3.60 2.34
C ARG A 33 -21.39 5.10 2.53
N THR A 34 -20.54 5.93 1.97
CA THR A 34 -20.60 7.39 2.12
C THR A 34 -20.05 8.12 0.90
N GLU A 35 -20.62 9.26 0.58
CA GLU A 35 -20.12 10.20 -0.42
C GLU A 35 -19.20 11.28 0.21
N SER A 36 -19.12 11.34 1.55
CA SER A 36 -18.30 12.31 2.26
C SER A 36 -16.81 12.05 2.09
N PHE A 37 -16.09 13.04 1.59
CA PHE A 37 -14.64 13.00 1.41
C PHE A 37 -13.89 12.80 2.75
N GLU A 38 -14.32 13.49 3.79
CA GLU A 38 -13.72 13.43 5.13
C GLU A 38 -13.95 12.06 5.79
N GLU A 39 -15.16 11.51 5.70
CA GLU A 39 -15.49 10.19 6.24
C GLU A 39 -14.70 9.09 5.56
N ARG A 40 -14.55 9.14 4.23
CA ARG A 40 -13.69 8.21 3.49
C ARG A 40 -12.23 8.26 3.96
N GLY A 41 -11.74 9.48 4.25
CA GLY A 41 -10.41 9.67 4.84
C GLY A 41 -10.26 8.97 6.19
N LYS A 42 -11.22 9.17 7.10
CA LYS A 42 -11.25 8.51 8.41
C LYS A 42 -11.34 6.99 8.27
N MET A 43 -12.22 6.48 7.41
CA MET A 43 -12.35 5.04 7.14
C MET A 43 -11.03 4.45 6.60
N GLY A 44 -10.34 5.17 5.71
CA GLY A 44 -9.03 4.77 5.18
C GLY A 44 -7.98 4.62 6.27
N ILE A 45 -7.91 5.57 7.20
CA ILE A 45 -6.98 5.54 8.34
C ILE A 45 -7.27 4.33 9.23
N PHE A 46 -8.51 4.14 9.68
CA PHE A 46 -8.88 3.00 10.51
C PHE A 46 -8.62 1.66 9.83
N ARG A 47 -9.01 1.53 8.56
CA ARG A 47 -8.76 0.31 7.76
C ARG A 47 -7.28 -0.05 7.73
N THR A 48 -6.43 0.93 7.46
CA THR A 48 -4.99 0.69 7.35
C THR A 48 -4.38 0.41 8.71
N ALA A 49 -4.73 1.18 9.74
CA ALA A 49 -4.22 0.99 11.10
C ALA A 49 -4.55 -0.41 11.65
N PHE A 50 -5.80 -0.84 11.57
CA PHE A 50 -6.20 -2.18 12.00
C PHE A 50 -5.58 -3.29 11.16
N GLY A 51 -5.38 -3.07 9.85
CA GLY A 51 -4.65 -3.99 8.98
C GLY A 51 -3.19 -4.18 9.43
N TYR A 52 -2.51 -3.10 9.80
CA TYR A 52 -1.15 -3.16 10.35
C TYR A 52 -1.11 -3.84 11.72
N ILE A 53 -2.04 -3.51 12.63
CA ILE A 53 -2.13 -4.16 13.95
C ILE A 53 -2.31 -5.67 13.78
N ALA A 54 -3.23 -6.10 12.92
CA ALA A 54 -3.46 -7.53 12.65
C ALA A 54 -2.21 -8.21 12.06
N GLY A 55 -1.55 -7.57 11.10
CA GLY A 55 -0.29 -8.07 10.53
C GLY A 55 0.82 -8.22 11.57
N MET A 56 0.96 -7.25 12.47
CA MET A 56 1.92 -7.30 13.57
C MET A 56 1.61 -8.39 14.60
N VAL A 57 0.34 -8.52 14.99
CA VAL A 57 -0.10 -9.59 15.90
C VAL A 57 0.25 -10.96 15.33
N ILE A 58 -0.03 -11.18 14.04
CA ILE A 58 0.33 -12.43 13.36
C ILE A 58 1.86 -12.60 13.33
N ALA A 59 2.62 -11.58 12.94
CA ALA A 59 4.08 -11.66 12.85
C ALA A 59 4.75 -11.98 14.19
N ILE A 60 4.24 -11.42 15.29
CA ILE A 60 4.78 -11.64 16.65
C ILE A 60 4.36 -13.00 17.19
N LEU A 61 3.13 -13.42 16.98
CA LEU A 61 2.56 -14.62 17.63
C LEU A 61 2.77 -15.92 16.84
N LEU A 62 2.91 -15.84 15.52
CA LEU A 62 2.94 -17.02 14.64
C LEU A 62 4.04 -18.02 15.04
N ILE A 63 5.29 -17.57 15.13
CA ILE A 63 6.43 -18.42 15.43
C ILE A 63 6.41 -18.92 16.89
N PRO A 64 6.22 -18.07 17.93
CA PRO A 64 6.13 -18.52 19.31
C PRO A 64 5.01 -19.55 19.53
N ILE A 65 3.80 -19.32 19.03
CA ILE A 65 2.69 -20.25 19.18
C ILE A 65 3.00 -21.58 18.48
N THR A 66 3.57 -21.55 17.29
CA THR A 66 3.95 -22.77 16.55
C THR A 66 5.00 -23.57 17.32
N ASN A 67 6.00 -22.91 17.91
CA ASN A 67 7.04 -23.55 18.71
C ASN A 67 6.50 -24.15 20.02
N ILE A 68 5.59 -23.46 20.73
CA ILE A 68 4.91 -23.99 21.92
C ILE A 68 4.12 -25.26 21.60
N LEU A 69 3.56 -25.35 20.38
CA LEU A 69 2.83 -26.53 19.90
C LEU A 69 3.76 -27.63 19.33
N GLY A 70 5.08 -27.51 19.53
CA GLY A 70 6.09 -28.50 19.17
C GLY A 70 6.77 -28.31 17.81
N GLY A 71 6.55 -27.19 17.10
CA GLY A 71 7.26 -26.81 15.86
C GLY A 71 7.04 -27.75 14.67
N THR A 72 6.15 -28.73 14.78
CA THR A 72 5.89 -29.75 13.77
C THR A 72 4.97 -29.24 12.67
N GLN A 73 4.91 -29.96 11.53
CA GLN A 73 3.96 -29.67 10.46
C GLN A 73 2.50 -29.61 10.97
N SER A 74 2.14 -30.51 11.89
CA SER A 74 0.82 -30.52 12.53
C SER A 74 0.56 -29.24 13.35
N ALA A 75 1.58 -28.69 14.02
CA ALA A 75 1.48 -27.41 14.74
C ALA A 75 1.19 -26.26 13.77
N TRP A 76 1.90 -26.18 12.67
CA TRP A 76 1.66 -25.18 11.61
C TRP A 76 0.24 -25.25 11.04
N ILE A 77 -0.29 -26.45 10.78
CA ILE A 77 -1.66 -26.65 10.30
C ILE A 77 -2.67 -26.15 11.33
N LYS A 78 -2.50 -26.52 12.62
CA LYS A 78 -3.41 -26.07 13.68
C LYS A 78 -3.45 -24.54 13.82
N VAL A 79 -2.27 -23.90 13.79
CA VAL A 79 -2.17 -22.43 13.87
C VAL A 79 -2.82 -21.78 12.65
N ALA A 80 -2.58 -22.29 11.45
CA ALA A 80 -3.20 -21.78 10.21
C ALA A 80 -4.74 -21.91 10.25
N VAL A 81 -5.28 -23.03 10.76
CA VAL A 81 -6.73 -23.22 10.91
C VAL A 81 -7.32 -22.20 11.91
N VAL A 82 -6.67 -21.96 13.05
CA VAL A 82 -7.14 -20.98 14.04
C VAL A 82 -7.17 -19.57 13.44
N PHE A 83 -6.09 -19.12 12.78
CA PHE A 83 -6.08 -17.80 12.12
C PHE A 83 -7.09 -17.71 10.97
N GLY A 84 -7.28 -18.82 10.24
CA GLY A 84 -8.31 -18.92 9.19
C GLY A 84 -9.73 -18.75 9.74
N LEU A 85 -10.04 -19.41 10.86
CA LEU A 85 -11.34 -19.26 11.54
C LEU A 85 -11.57 -17.85 12.05
N ILE A 86 -10.55 -17.21 12.67
CA ILE A 86 -10.63 -15.82 13.12
C ILE A 86 -10.91 -14.89 11.93
N SER A 87 -10.21 -15.08 10.80
CA SER A 87 -10.44 -14.30 9.58
C SER A 87 -11.86 -14.48 9.03
N MET A 88 -12.34 -15.72 8.98
CA MET A 88 -13.70 -16.04 8.54
C MET A 88 -14.75 -15.37 9.43
N LEU A 89 -14.62 -15.50 10.74
CA LEU A 89 -15.54 -14.85 11.71
C LEU A 89 -15.52 -13.32 11.57
N SER A 90 -14.35 -12.72 11.38
CA SER A 90 -14.21 -11.27 11.17
C SER A 90 -14.93 -10.81 9.92
N LEU A 91 -14.84 -11.55 8.81
CA LEU A 91 -15.56 -11.25 7.57
C LEU A 91 -17.07 -11.45 7.73
N MET A 92 -17.51 -12.46 8.46
CA MET A 92 -18.95 -12.67 8.76
C MET A 92 -19.51 -11.53 9.63
N ILE A 93 -18.76 -11.05 10.61
CA ILE A 93 -19.13 -9.89 11.43
C ILE A 93 -19.21 -8.65 10.56
N LEU A 94 -18.21 -8.42 9.71
CA LEU A 94 -18.20 -7.31 8.76
C LEU A 94 -19.47 -7.32 7.89
N TYR A 95 -19.80 -8.46 7.30
CA TYR A 95 -21.00 -8.62 6.47
C TYR A 95 -22.28 -8.29 7.23
N LYS A 96 -22.43 -8.75 8.49
CA LYS A 96 -23.63 -8.50 9.30
C LYS A 96 -23.76 -7.05 9.78
N VAL A 97 -22.62 -6.39 10.09
CA VAL A 97 -22.60 -5.06 10.71
C VAL A 97 -22.60 -3.95 9.63
N THR A 98 -22.00 -4.22 8.49
CA THR A 98 -21.91 -3.23 7.42
C THR A 98 -23.24 -3.13 6.68
N ARG A 99 -23.83 -1.94 6.73
CA ARG A 99 -25.02 -1.59 5.91
C ARG A 99 -24.58 -0.72 4.77
N GLU A 100 -24.99 -1.07 3.57
CA GLU A 100 -24.80 -0.27 2.37
C GLU A 100 -25.81 0.87 2.32
N ASN A 101 -25.41 1.99 1.74
CA ASN A 101 -26.35 3.06 1.46
C ASN A 101 -27.13 2.71 0.18
N VAL A 102 -28.41 2.37 0.32
CA VAL A 102 -29.26 1.90 -0.78
C VAL A 102 -29.23 2.83 -1.98
N GLN A 103 -29.32 4.16 -1.76
CA GLN A 103 -29.28 5.15 -2.85
C GLN A 103 -27.96 5.15 -3.63
N ILE A 104 -26.84 4.86 -2.94
CA ILE A 104 -25.52 4.79 -3.58
C ILE A 104 -25.38 3.47 -4.36
N VAL A 105 -25.93 2.38 -3.83
CA VAL A 105 -25.91 1.05 -4.47
C VAL A 105 -26.77 1.05 -5.72
N GLU A 106 -28.03 1.50 -5.63
CA GLU A 106 -28.94 1.61 -6.78
C GLU A 106 -28.32 2.40 -7.93
N LYS A 107 -27.65 3.52 -7.59
CA LYS A 107 -26.91 4.31 -8.58
C LYS A 107 -25.73 3.54 -9.23
N SER A 108 -25.16 2.55 -8.52
CA SER A 108 -24.03 1.76 -9.03
C SER A 108 -24.51 0.58 -9.89
N GLU A 109 -25.71 0.05 -9.64
CA GLU A 109 -26.28 -1.07 -10.36
C GLU A 109 -26.79 -0.67 -11.77
N ASP A 110 -27.15 0.61 -11.95
CA ASP A 110 -27.54 1.14 -13.26
C ASP A 110 -26.41 1.18 -14.29
N ASP A 111 -25.19 0.88 -13.89
CA ASP A 111 -24.01 1.02 -14.72
C ASP A 111 -23.41 -0.33 -15.15
N ASP A 112 -24.17 -1.11 -15.92
CA ASP A 112 -23.69 -2.33 -16.58
C ASP A 112 -22.74 -1.95 -17.75
N VAL A 113 -21.51 -1.58 -17.39
CA VAL A 113 -20.49 -1.16 -18.34
C VAL A 113 -19.63 -2.36 -18.75
N PRO A 114 -19.54 -2.70 -20.04
CA PRO A 114 -18.68 -3.76 -20.50
C PRO A 114 -17.22 -3.55 -20.03
N PHE A 115 -16.57 -4.64 -19.61
CA PHE A 115 -15.22 -4.60 -19.00
C PHE A 115 -14.20 -3.77 -19.81
N VAL A 116 -14.17 -3.94 -21.13
CA VAL A 116 -13.23 -3.21 -22.01
C VAL A 116 -13.54 -1.71 -22.04
N GLU A 117 -14.80 -1.34 -22.00
CA GLU A 117 -15.25 0.06 -21.99
C GLU A 117 -14.89 0.70 -20.63
N ALA A 118 -15.15 0.01 -19.53
CA ALA A 118 -14.79 0.45 -18.20
C ALA A 118 -13.27 0.72 -18.08
N ILE A 119 -12.44 -0.17 -18.59
CA ILE A 119 -10.99 0.05 -18.63
C ILE A 119 -10.64 1.31 -19.44
N LYS A 120 -11.22 1.48 -20.62
CA LYS A 120 -10.96 2.68 -21.45
C LYS A 120 -11.37 3.96 -20.72
N MET A 121 -12.50 3.95 -20.00
CA MET A 121 -12.95 5.09 -19.20
C MET A 121 -11.98 5.39 -18.05
N LEU A 122 -11.50 4.37 -17.34
CA LEU A 122 -10.54 4.54 -16.26
C LEU A 122 -9.23 5.15 -16.74
N PHE A 123 -8.68 4.68 -17.86
CA PHE A 123 -7.47 5.29 -18.43
C PHE A 123 -7.69 6.71 -18.97
N LYS A 124 -8.92 7.09 -19.33
CA LYS A 124 -9.30 8.48 -19.65
C LYS A 124 -9.52 9.36 -18.42
N ASN A 125 -9.61 8.76 -17.22
CA ASN A 125 -9.69 9.46 -15.96
C ASN A 125 -8.28 9.78 -15.45
N LYS A 126 -7.84 11.04 -15.63
CA LYS A 126 -6.49 11.47 -15.21
C LYS A 126 -6.20 11.20 -13.73
N TYR A 127 -7.20 11.33 -12.85
CA TYR A 127 -7.03 11.12 -11.42
C TYR A 127 -6.82 9.65 -11.09
N TRP A 128 -7.56 8.76 -11.76
CA TRP A 128 -7.38 7.33 -11.60
C TRP A 128 -6.00 6.87 -12.06
N VAL A 129 -5.51 7.40 -13.20
CA VAL A 129 -4.16 7.08 -13.70
C VAL A 129 -3.08 7.56 -12.71
N ILE A 130 -3.27 8.75 -12.11
CA ILE A 130 -2.38 9.24 -11.06
C ILE A 130 -2.41 8.29 -9.84
N MET A 131 -3.58 7.86 -9.40
CA MET A 131 -3.71 6.92 -8.27
C MET A 131 -3.04 5.58 -8.58
N LEU A 132 -3.23 5.04 -9.78
CA LEU A 132 -2.57 3.81 -10.20
C LEU A 132 -1.04 3.94 -10.16
N ALA A 133 -0.50 5.03 -10.70
CA ALA A 133 0.94 5.31 -10.67
C ALA A 133 1.47 5.45 -9.22
N LEU A 134 0.74 6.14 -8.35
CA LEU A 134 1.08 6.25 -6.93
C LEU A 134 1.11 4.89 -6.25
N GLN A 135 0.15 4.02 -6.53
CA GLN A 135 0.09 2.68 -5.93
C GLN A 135 1.28 1.81 -6.36
N PHE A 136 1.68 1.87 -7.62
CA PHE A 136 2.91 1.21 -8.07
C PHE A 136 4.12 1.70 -7.28
N MET A 137 4.30 3.01 -7.16
CA MET A 137 5.45 3.60 -6.49
C MET A 137 5.48 3.31 -5.00
N ILE A 138 4.35 3.37 -4.31
CA ILE A 138 4.22 3.02 -2.88
C ILE A 138 4.69 1.58 -2.67
N ASN A 139 4.20 0.63 -3.49
CA ASN A 139 4.53 -0.78 -3.30
C ASN A 139 5.95 -1.13 -3.74
N ILE A 140 6.49 -0.50 -4.77
CA ILE A 140 7.91 -0.61 -5.12
C ILE A 140 8.76 -0.13 -3.94
N SER A 141 8.49 1.07 -3.41
CA SER A 141 9.22 1.64 -2.26
C SER A 141 9.13 0.74 -1.03
N TYR A 142 7.94 0.22 -0.72
CA TYR A 142 7.74 -0.72 0.39
C TYR A 142 8.55 -1.99 0.22
N SER A 143 8.53 -2.61 -0.96
CA SER A 143 9.29 -3.82 -1.27
C SER A 143 10.80 -3.59 -1.19
N LEU A 144 11.29 -2.47 -1.71
CA LEU A 144 12.71 -2.09 -1.63
C LEU A 144 13.15 -1.87 -0.18
N THR A 145 12.32 -1.23 0.65
CA THR A 145 12.64 -0.97 2.06
C THR A 145 12.67 -2.26 2.87
N THR A 146 11.66 -3.13 2.72
CA THR A 146 11.55 -4.36 3.51
C THR A 146 12.59 -5.40 3.14
N SER A 147 12.81 -5.64 1.84
CA SER A 147 13.75 -6.65 1.35
C SER A 147 15.18 -6.12 1.22
N GLY A 148 15.34 -4.83 0.88
CA GLY A 148 16.66 -4.20 0.70
C GLY A 148 17.38 -3.90 2.01
N GLY A 149 16.64 -3.68 3.10
CA GLY A 149 17.20 -3.34 4.42
C GLY A 149 18.19 -4.37 4.96
N THR A 150 17.96 -5.65 4.68
CA THR A 150 18.87 -6.74 5.09
C THR A 150 20.23 -6.65 4.40
N TYR A 151 20.26 -6.36 3.10
CA TYR A 151 21.51 -6.17 2.34
C TYR A 151 22.27 -4.93 2.83
N TYR A 152 21.57 -3.85 3.09
CA TYR A 152 22.19 -2.62 3.60
C TYR A 152 22.83 -2.83 4.97
N ALA A 153 22.13 -3.45 5.91
CA ALA A 153 22.65 -3.74 7.25
C ALA A 153 23.87 -4.66 7.19
N LYS A 154 23.82 -5.73 6.39
CA LYS A 154 24.88 -6.73 6.30
C LYS A 154 26.13 -6.19 5.59
N TYR A 155 25.99 -5.60 4.41
CA TYR A 155 27.12 -5.29 3.55
C TYR A 155 27.63 -3.86 3.69
N ILE A 156 26.78 -2.89 4.04
CA ILE A 156 27.18 -1.49 4.19
C ILE A 156 27.51 -1.16 5.65
N LEU A 157 26.65 -1.60 6.59
CA LEU A 157 26.82 -1.30 8.02
C LEU A 157 27.59 -2.39 8.78
N GLY A 158 27.83 -3.55 8.16
CA GLY A 158 28.60 -4.64 8.74
C GLY A 158 27.96 -5.31 9.98
N ASN A 159 26.65 -5.13 10.21
CA ASN A 159 25.98 -5.65 11.39
C ASN A 159 24.55 -6.08 11.09
N ASP A 160 24.32 -7.39 11.03
CA ASP A 160 23.00 -7.98 10.75
C ASP A 160 21.96 -7.67 11.85
N ASN A 161 22.38 -7.40 13.08
CA ASN A 161 21.46 -7.07 14.18
C ASN A 161 20.74 -5.72 13.98
N ILE A 162 21.27 -4.84 13.12
CA ILE A 162 20.64 -3.57 12.79
C ILE A 162 19.30 -3.79 12.10
N VAL A 163 19.10 -4.89 11.40
CA VAL A 163 17.79 -5.23 10.76
C VAL A 163 16.70 -5.35 11.83
N ALA A 164 16.97 -6.08 12.90
CA ALA A 164 16.02 -6.22 14.00
C ALA A 164 15.75 -4.88 14.71
N LEU A 165 16.81 -4.09 14.90
CA LEU A 165 16.70 -2.74 15.47
C LEU A 165 15.86 -1.81 14.58
N LEU A 166 16.08 -1.79 13.27
CA LEU A 166 15.30 -1.01 12.31
C LEU A 166 13.83 -1.42 12.31
N GLY A 167 13.57 -2.73 12.39
CA GLY A 167 12.21 -3.27 12.53
C GLY A 167 11.53 -2.79 13.80
N ALA A 168 12.17 -2.93 14.94
CA ALA A 168 11.64 -2.52 16.25
C ALA A 168 11.44 -1.00 16.35
N VAL A 169 12.45 -0.22 15.92
CA VAL A 169 12.36 1.25 15.91
C VAL A 169 11.32 1.76 14.93
N GLY A 170 11.08 1.03 13.82
CA GLY A 170 10.05 1.37 12.82
C GLY A 170 8.61 1.28 13.35
N LEU A 171 8.35 0.60 14.46
CA LEU A 171 7.01 0.53 15.07
C LEU A 171 6.54 1.88 15.59
N VAL A 172 7.41 2.61 16.28
CA VAL A 172 7.08 3.92 16.88
C VAL A 172 6.61 4.92 15.82
N PRO A 173 7.37 5.21 14.73
CA PRO A 173 6.92 6.12 13.69
C PRO A 173 5.68 5.61 12.95
N THR A 174 5.47 4.29 12.87
CA THR A 174 4.25 3.73 12.28
C THR A 174 3.02 4.12 13.10
N PHE A 175 3.03 3.88 14.41
CA PHE A 175 1.91 4.28 15.29
C PHE A 175 1.71 5.80 15.33
N LEU A 176 2.78 6.57 15.45
CA LEU A 176 2.71 8.03 15.40
C LEU A 176 2.16 8.52 14.05
N GLY A 177 2.54 7.87 12.95
CA GLY A 177 2.01 8.16 11.62
C GLY A 177 0.49 7.97 11.54
N PHE A 178 -0.04 6.87 12.09
CA PHE A 178 -1.50 6.64 12.14
C PHE A 178 -2.21 7.71 12.98
N ILE A 179 -1.70 7.99 14.18
CA ILE A 179 -2.31 8.97 15.09
C ILE A 179 -2.30 10.37 14.47
N LEU A 180 -1.19 10.79 13.87
CA LEU A 180 -1.03 12.14 13.33
C LEU A 180 -1.67 12.33 11.96
N THR A 181 -1.90 11.26 11.18
CA THR A 181 -2.53 11.39 9.85
C THR A 181 -3.93 11.99 9.93
N GLY A 182 -4.74 11.60 10.92
CA GLY A 182 -6.09 12.16 11.12
C GLY A 182 -6.09 13.67 11.31
N PRO A 183 -5.41 14.22 12.33
CA PRO A 183 -5.27 15.67 12.54
C PRO A 183 -4.63 16.42 11.35
N LEU A 184 -3.69 15.81 10.64
CA LEU A 184 -3.10 16.41 9.44
C LEU A 184 -4.12 16.52 8.30
N VAL A 185 -4.91 15.48 8.08
CA VAL A 185 -5.96 15.48 7.06
C VAL A 185 -7.04 16.50 7.37
N SER A 186 -7.49 16.62 8.63
CA SER A 186 -8.51 17.61 9.01
C SER A 186 -8.06 19.06 8.81
N LYS A 187 -6.74 19.34 8.94
CA LYS A 187 -6.19 20.69 8.77
C LYS A 187 -5.77 20.99 7.32
N LEU A 188 -5.18 20.05 6.64
CA LEU A 188 -4.54 20.24 5.34
C LEU A 188 -5.32 19.64 4.17
N GLY A 189 -6.19 18.68 4.44
CA GLY A 189 -6.79 17.82 3.44
C GLY A 189 -5.90 16.64 3.07
N MET A 190 -6.44 15.64 2.33
CA MET A 190 -5.74 14.41 1.99
C MET A 190 -4.56 14.65 1.04
N THR A 191 -4.78 15.38 -0.04
CA THR A 191 -3.74 15.62 -1.07
C THR A 191 -2.55 16.40 -0.53
N LYS A 192 -2.77 17.43 0.28
CA LYS A 192 -1.67 18.20 0.88
C LYS A 192 -0.92 17.40 1.92
N THR A 193 -1.61 16.60 2.75
CA THR A 193 -0.98 15.68 3.71
C THR A 193 -0.04 14.73 3.00
N CYS A 194 -0.47 14.12 1.90
CA CYS A 194 0.38 13.25 1.08
C CYS A 194 1.59 13.98 0.46
N LYS A 195 1.41 15.24 0.02
CA LYS A 195 2.53 16.06 -0.48
C LYS A 195 3.59 16.34 0.58
N VAL A 196 3.17 16.70 1.79
CA VAL A 196 4.07 16.91 2.94
C VAL A 196 4.82 15.61 3.25
N SER A 197 4.14 14.47 3.24
CA SER A 197 4.76 13.16 3.43
C SER A 197 5.84 12.87 2.38
N CYS A 198 5.57 13.16 1.11
CA CYS A 198 6.55 12.97 0.05
C CYS A 198 7.80 13.85 0.23
N ILE A 199 7.62 15.10 0.66
CA ILE A 199 8.73 16.03 0.95
C ILE A 199 9.57 15.49 2.11
N LEU A 200 8.94 15.05 3.20
CA LEU A 200 9.64 14.48 4.35
C LEU A 200 10.41 13.22 3.98
N GLY A 201 9.80 12.31 3.22
CA GLY A 201 10.46 11.10 2.74
C GLY A 201 11.63 11.39 1.82
N ALA A 202 11.48 12.32 0.89
CA ALA A 202 12.55 12.75 -0.01
C ALA A 202 13.72 13.40 0.78
N ALA A 203 13.42 14.27 1.75
CA ALA A 203 14.43 14.90 2.59
C ALA A 203 15.22 13.87 3.41
N ALA A 204 14.55 12.88 4.00
CA ALA A 204 15.19 11.80 4.73
C ALA A 204 16.12 10.95 3.82
N CYS A 205 15.68 10.63 2.61
CA CYS A 205 16.52 9.92 1.64
C CYS A 205 17.72 10.81 1.22
N LEU A 206 17.51 12.10 1.01
CA LEU A 206 18.56 13.04 0.61
C LEU A 206 19.66 13.12 1.68
N VAL A 207 19.31 13.20 2.96
CA VAL A 207 20.31 13.17 4.06
C VAL A 207 21.13 11.88 3.99
N ARG A 208 20.51 10.72 3.73
CA ARG A 208 21.22 9.45 3.59
C ARG A 208 22.16 9.39 2.38
N VAL A 209 21.90 10.14 1.32
CA VAL A 209 22.82 10.27 0.16
C VAL A 209 24.19 10.80 0.61
N PHE A 210 24.20 11.80 1.51
CA PHE A 210 25.46 12.40 2.00
C PHE A 210 26.14 11.62 3.12
N THR A 211 25.40 10.72 3.79
CA THR A 211 25.91 9.98 4.97
C THR A 211 25.58 8.47 4.88
N PRO A 212 25.96 7.79 3.79
CA PRO A 212 25.49 6.41 3.53
C PRO A 212 26.02 5.38 4.54
N TYR A 213 27.15 5.60 5.14
CA TYR A 213 27.79 4.66 6.09
C TYR A 213 27.41 4.93 7.56
N SER A 214 26.65 5.98 7.85
CA SER A 214 26.30 6.34 9.23
C SER A 214 25.09 5.54 9.71
N ILE A 215 25.25 4.76 10.77
CA ILE A 215 24.18 4.01 11.43
C ILE A 215 23.09 4.96 11.96
N ALA A 216 23.50 6.08 12.56
CA ALA A 216 22.57 7.06 13.12
C ALA A 216 21.63 7.66 12.05
N THR A 217 22.19 8.05 10.89
CA THR A 217 21.38 8.59 9.79
C THR A 217 20.56 7.49 9.08
N CYS A 218 21.04 6.25 9.08
CA CYS A 218 20.25 5.11 8.59
C CYS A 218 19.02 4.89 9.45
N ILE A 219 19.16 4.88 10.78
CA ILE A 219 18.04 4.72 11.72
C ILE A 219 17.11 5.93 11.64
N ALA A 220 17.62 7.14 11.76
CA ALA A 220 16.82 8.36 11.70
C ALA A 220 16.09 8.50 10.36
N GLY A 221 16.79 8.25 9.25
CA GLY A 221 16.20 8.25 7.91
C GLY A 221 15.13 7.16 7.75
N GLY A 222 15.35 5.96 8.30
CA GLY A 222 14.37 4.87 8.34
C GLY A 222 13.11 5.25 9.11
N VAL A 223 13.25 5.89 10.27
CA VAL A 223 12.14 6.42 11.08
C VAL A 223 11.32 7.43 10.29
N VAL A 224 11.98 8.43 9.69
CA VAL A 224 11.30 9.49 8.94
C VAL A 224 10.63 8.94 7.66
N THR A 225 11.29 8.05 6.92
CA THR A 225 10.70 7.44 5.72
C THR A 225 9.53 6.53 6.05
N THR A 226 9.58 5.79 7.16
CA THR A 226 8.45 4.98 7.64
C THR A 226 7.27 5.89 7.97
N PHE A 227 7.50 6.93 8.78
CA PHE A 227 6.48 7.93 9.11
C PHE A 227 5.88 8.58 7.84
N ALA A 228 6.71 8.95 6.86
CA ALA A 228 6.29 9.55 5.61
C ALA A 228 5.43 8.64 4.73
N ASN A 229 5.61 7.33 4.78
CA ASN A 229 4.81 6.39 4.00
C ASN A 229 3.40 6.19 4.56
N ILE A 230 3.17 6.36 5.87
CA ILE A 230 1.89 6.06 6.52
C ILE A 230 0.71 6.88 5.96
N PRO A 231 0.77 8.22 5.81
CA PRO A 231 -0.35 8.97 5.25
C PRO A 231 -0.69 8.53 3.82
N MET A 232 0.31 8.23 3.00
CA MET A 232 0.09 7.73 1.65
C MET A 232 -0.68 6.40 1.65
N MET A 233 -0.30 5.46 2.52
CA MET A 233 -0.96 4.17 2.64
C MET A 233 -2.38 4.28 3.21
N CYS A 234 -2.58 5.13 4.21
CA CYS A 234 -3.88 5.35 4.84
C CYS A 234 -4.91 5.97 3.90
N LEU A 235 -4.48 6.98 3.14
CA LEU A 235 -5.38 7.84 2.37
C LEU A 235 -5.58 7.33 0.94
N PHE A 236 -4.73 6.43 0.47
CA PHE A 236 -4.78 5.93 -0.90
C PHE A 236 -6.15 5.37 -1.27
N GLY A 237 -6.71 4.47 -0.47
CA GLY A 237 -8.02 3.87 -0.73
C GLY A 237 -9.16 4.89 -0.77
N ALA A 238 -9.12 5.89 0.12
CA ALA A 238 -10.09 6.99 0.13
C ALA A 238 -9.96 7.85 -1.14
N MET A 239 -8.74 8.19 -1.54
CA MET A 239 -8.49 8.99 -2.74
C MET A 239 -8.88 8.26 -4.03
N VAL A 240 -8.67 6.94 -4.11
CA VAL A 240 -9.16 6.11 -5.23
C VAL A 240 -10.68 6.11 -5.30
N ASN A 241 -11.36 5.96 -4.15
CA ASN A 241 -12.81 5.98 -4.12
C ASN A 241 -13.41 7.33 -4.56
N ASN A 242 -12.69 8.45 -4.36
CA ASN A 242 -13.13 9.74 -4.87
C ASN A 242 -13.05 9.84 -6.42
N CYS A 243 -12.25 8.99 -7.06
CA CYS A 243 -12.24 8.89 -8.53
C CYS A 243 -13.54 8.27 -9.08
N VAL A 244 -14.33 7.56 -8.25
CA VAL A 244 -15.64 7.02 -8.63
C VAL A 244 -16.60 8.15 -8.98
N GLU A 245 -16.66 9.18 -8.11
CA GLU A 245 -17.55 10.33 -8.33
C GLU A 245 -17.10 11.15 -9.55
N TYR A 246 -15.80 11.21 -9.81
CA TYR A 246 -15.30 11.86 -11.02
C TYR A 246 -15.64 11.06 -12.29
N ASN A 247 -15.68 9.72 -12.24
CA ASN A 247 -16.12 8.90 -13.35
C ASN A 247 -17.61 9.17 -13.66
N ASP A 248 -18.46 9.22 -12.63
CA ASP A 248 -19.87 9.55 -12.77
C ASP A 248 -20.07 10.97 -13.35
N TYR A 249 -19.34 11.95 -12.81
CA TYR A 249 -19.38 13.34 -13.33
C TYR A 249 -19.01 13.43 -14.80
N LYS A 250 -17.89 12.77 -15.19
CA LYS A 250 -17.33 12.90 -16.52
C LYS A 250 -18.00 12.03 -17.57
N PHE A 251 -18.39 10.84 -17.21
CA PHE A 251 -18.88 9.82 -18.15
C PHE A 251 -20.34 9.40 -17.89
N GLY A 252 -20.96 9.89 -16.81
CA GLY A 252 -22.29 9.48 -16.39
C GLY A 252 -22.37 8.03 -15.91
N LYS A 253 -21.21 7.44 -15.57
CA LYS A 253 -21.07 6.02 -15.20
C LYS A 253 -20.30 5.87 -13.89
N ARG A 254 -20.95 5.24 -12.90
CA ARG A 254 -20.41 5.05 -11.55
C ARG A 254 -19.79 3.67 -11.36
N ILE A 255 -18.55 3.47 -11.84
CA ILE A 255 -17.85 2.18 -11.88
C ILE A 255 -17.04 1.94 -10.59
N VAL A 256 -17.70 1.52 -9.50
CA VAL A 256 -17.08 1.39 -8.17
C VAL A 256 -16.04 0.28 -8.12
N GLY A 257 -16.42 -0.94 -8.53
CA GLY A 257 -15.55 -2.12 -8.47
C GLY A 257 -14.30 -1.98 -9.32
N MET A 258 -14.47 -1.55 -10.58
CA MET A 258 -13.36 -1.37 -11.50
C MET A 258 -12.42 -0.22 -11.08
N THR A 259 -12.94 0.86 -10.51
CA THR A 259 -12.11 1.95 -9.98
C THR A 259 -11.20 1.45 -8.86
N ASN A 260 -11.70 0.58 -7.99
CA ASN A 260 -10.93 -0.01 -6.90
C ASN A 260 -9.91 -1.09 -7.35
N SER A 261 -10.01 -1.59 -8.58
CA SER A 261 -9.03 -2.53 -9.14
C SER A 261 -7.62 -1.96 -9.18
N ALA A 262 -7.47 -0.62 -9.30
CA ALA A 262 -6.18 0.07 -9.23
C ALA A 262 -5.38 -0.28 -7.97
N ASN A 263 -6.08 -0.45 -6.83
CA ASN A 263 -5.44 -0.82 -5.57
C ASN A 263 -4.79 -2.21 -5.66
N SER A 264 -5.57 -3.22 -6.03
CA SER A 264 -5.07 -4.61 -6.09
C SER A 264 -4.03 -4.81 -7.21
N PHE A 265 -4.26 -4.24 -8.37
CA PHE A 265 -3.36 -4.33 -9.52
C PHE A 265 -2.03 -3.61 -9.23
N GLY A 266 -2.10 -2.36 -8.75
CA GLY A 266 -0.93 -1.57 -8.42
C GLY A 266 -0.09 -2.20 -7.30
N MET A 267 -0.74 -2.76 -6.27
CA MET A 267 -0.07 -3.44 -5.17
C MET A 267 0.69 -4.69 -5.65
N LYS A 268 0.06 -5.57 -6.42
CA LYS A 268 0.67 -6.83 -6.87
C LYS A 268 1.83 -6.59 -7.83
N ILE A 269 1.62 -5.75 -8.84
CA ILE A 269 2.68 -5.46 -9.80
C ILE A 269 3.78 -4.60 -9.16
N GLY A 270 3.42 -3.61 -8.36
CA GLY A 270 4.41 -2.77 -7.68
C GLY A 270 5.32 -3.58 -6.75
N SER A 271 4.78 -4.47 -5.92
CA SER A 271 5.59 -5.33 -5.06
C SER A 271 6.45 -6.32 -5.83
N GLY A 272 5.92 -6.90 -6.92
CA GLY A 272 6.67 -7.78 -7.80
C GLY A 272 7.84 -7.08 -8.50
N ILE A 273 7.62 -5.88 -9.05
CA ILE A 273 8.68 -5.06 -9.64
C ILE A 273 9.73 -4.69 -8.58
N GLY A 274 9.30 -4.25 -7.39
CA GLY A 274 10.22 -3.87 -6.32
C GLY A 274 11.11 -5.01 -5.87
N ALA A 275 10.57 -6.22 -5.69
CA ALA A 275 11.35 -7.40 -5.35
C ALA A 275 12.32 -7.80 -6.48
N SER A 276 11.87 -7.74 -7.74
CA SER A 276 12.68 -8.06 -8.91
C SER A 276 13.81 -7.07 -9.12
N LEU A 277 13.59 -5.77 -8.87
CA LEU A 277 14.60 -4.72 -8.97
C LEU A 277 15.82 -5.01 -8.09
N ILE A 278 15.62 -5.49 -6.85
CA ILE A 278 16.72 -5.86 -5.96
C ILE A 278 17.55 -6.97 -6.60
N GLY A 279 16.90 -8.05 -7.06
CA GLY A 279 17.58 -9.18 -7.72
C GLY A 279 18.33 -8.75 -8.97
N TRP A 280 17.73 -7.96 -9.83
CA TRP A 280 18.36 -7.48 -11.08
C TRP A 280 19.55 -6.56 -10.81
N LEU A 281 19.44 -5.62 -9.87
CA LEU A 281 20.53 -4.72 -9.52
C LEU A 281 21.70 -5.48 -8.89
N LEU A 282 21.43 -6.42 -7.98
CA LEU A 282 22.47 -7.24 -7.36
C LEU A 282 23.13 -8.17 -8.40
N ALA A 283 22.38 -8.80 -9.29
CA ALA A 283 22.92 -9.65 -10.36
C ALA A 283 23.80 -8.84 -11.32
N ALA A 284 23.33 -7.66 -11.76
CA ALA A 284 24.10 -6.77 -12.63
C ALA A 284 25.38 -6.25 -11.96
N ALA A 285 25.37 -6.08 -10.62
CA ALA A 285 26.53 -5.69 -9.85
C ALA A 285 27.52 -6.84 -9.57
N GLY A 286 27.18 -8.07 -9.95
CA GLY A 286 28.06 -9.25 -9.75
C GLY A 286 28.00 -9.83 -8.34
N TYR A 287 26.88 -9.65 -7.61
CA TYR A 287 26.67 -10.21 -6.28
C TYR A 287 26.78 -11.75 -6.29
N LYS A 288 27.55 -12.28 -5.35
CA LYS A 288 27.67 -13.72 -5.11
C LYS A 288 27.53 -14.03 -3.63
N ALA A 289 26.48 -14.75 -3.24
CA ALA A 289 26.19 -15.06 -1.84
C ALA A 289 27.33 -15.85 -1.12
N SER A 290 28.18 -16.55 -1.88
CA SER A 290 29.32 -17.31 -1.36
C SER A 290 30.54 -16.45 -0.97
N LEU A 291 30.59 -15.18 -1.38
CA LEU A 291 31.69 -14.29 -1.08
C LEU A 291 31.46 -13.54 0.23
N ALA A 292 32.43 -13.59 1.14
CA ALA A 292 32.40 -12.82 2.39
C ALA A 292 32.55 -11.32 2.12
N THR A 293 33.37 -10.95 1.15
CA THR A 293 33.56 -9.56 0.69
C THR A 293 33.04 -9.43 -0.72
N GLN A 294 32.11 -8.51 -0.93
CA GLN A 294 31.48 -8.27 -2.23
C GLN A 294 32.28 -7.24 -3.06
N PRO A 295 32.17 -7.27 -4.39
CA PRO A 295 32.70 -6.19 -5.23
C PRO A 295 32.10 -4.83 -4.88
N GLY A 296 32.85 -3.74 -5.00
CA GLY A 296 32.34 -2.38 -4.73
C GLY A 296 31.15 -1.96 -5.60
N SER A 297 30.95 -2.60 -6.76
CA SER A 297 29.73 -2.43 -7.57
C SER A 297 28.45 -2.87 -6.84
N VAL A 298 28.56 -3.83 -5.92
CA VAL A 298 27.43 -4.30 -5.11
C VAL A 298 27.00 -3.23 -4.09
N ASP A 299 27.93 -2.48 -3.53
CA ASP A 299 27.63 -1.35 -2.61
C ASP A 299 26.82 -0.28 -3.36
N ILE A 300 27.21 0.03 -4.60
CA ILE A 300 26.48 0.99 -5.44
C ILE A 300 25.05 0.47 -5.72
N ALA A 301 24.89 -0.82 -6.00
CA ALA A 301 23.58 -1.41 -6.20
C ALA A 301 22.71 -1.34 -4.91
N ILE A 302 23.32 -1.59 -3.74
CA ILE A 302 22.65 -1.48 -2.44
C ILE A 302 22.24 -0.03 -2.17
N PHE A 303 23.08 0.96 -2.45
CA PHE A 303 22.71 2.37 -2.34
C PHE A 303 21.58 2.73 -3.32
N ALA A 304 21.62 2.19 -4.55
CA ALA A 304 20.59 2.44 -5.55
C ALA A 304 19.20 2.02 -5.05
N PHE A 305 19.02 0.79 -4.62
CA PHE A 305 17.69 0.33 -4.18
C PHE A 305 17.31 0.79 -2.76
N SER A 306 18.27 1.15 -1.89
CA SER A 306 17.98 1.57 -0.52
C SER A 306 17.86 3.09 -0.34
N ILE A 307 18.42 3.89 -1.24
CA ILE A 307 18.47 5.36 -1.09
C ILE A 307 18.01 6.06 -2.38
N TYR A 308 18.65 5.80 -3.53
CA TYR A 308 18.45 6.61 -4.73
C TYR A 308 17.10 6.37 -5.40
N ILE A 309 16.68 5.10 -5.54
CA ILE A 309 15.37 4.77 -6.11
C ILE A 309 14.24 5.22 -5.19
N PRO A 310 14.25 4.98 -3.86
CA PRO A 310 13.26 5.57 -2.94
C PRO A 310 13.20 7.09 -3.01
N LEU A 311 14.33 7.79 -3.08
CA LEU A 311 14.36 9.24 -3.27
C LEU A 311 13.63 9.66 -4.55
N ALA A 312 13.98 9.03 -5.68
CA ALA A 312 13.33 9.30 -6.97
C ALA A 312 11.82 9.01 -6.90
N ILE A 313 11.41 7.93 -6.25
CA ILE A 313 10.00 7.58 -6.03
C ILE A 313 9.28 8.68 -5.28
N PHE A 314 9.80 9.18 -4.15
CA PHE A 314 9.16 10.27 -3.40
C PHE A 314 9.01 11.55 -4.24
N VAL A 315 10.04 11.90 -5.04
CA VAL A 315 9.99 13.06 -5.93
C VAL A 315 8.92 12.88 -7.01
N ILE A 316 8.86 11.70 -7.65
CA ILE A 316 7.87 11.43 -8.70
C ILE A 316 6.46 11.40 -8.11
N MET A 317 6.27 10.78 -6.94
CA MET A 317 4.98 10.79 -6.24
C MET A 317 4.53 12.23 -5.92
N PHE A 318 5.44 13.09 -5.46
CA PHE A 318 5.15 14.50 -5.23
C PHE A 318 4.70 15.21 -6.51
N ILE A 319 5.40 14.99 -7.64
CA ILE A 319 5.02 15.57 -8.94
C ILE A 319 3.65 15.07 -9.40
N CYS A 320 3.35 13.77 -9.22
CA CYS A 320 2.04 13.21 -9.51
C CYS A 320 0.94 13.86 -8.65
N LEU A 321 1.19 14.05 -7.36
CA LEU A 321 0.27 14.72 -6.45
C LEU A 321 0.10 16.21 -6.73
N MET A 322 1.09 16.88 -7.33
CA MET A 322 0.92 18.27 -7.78
C MET A 322 -0.13 18.39 -8.89
N LYS A 323 -0.25 17.37 -9.75
CA LYS A 323 -1.25 17.32 -10.83
C LYS A 323 -2.62 16.82 -10.33
N ASN A 324 -2.73 16.34 -9.08
CA ASN A 324 -3.98 15.91 -8.49
C ASN A 324 -4.71 17.07 -7.81
N ASP A 325 -5.63 17.68 -8.54
CA ASP A 325 -6.50 18.76 -8.08
C ASP A 325 -7.93 18.31 -7.75
N LEU A 326 -8.18 16.98 -7.70
CA LEU A 326 -9.51 16.41 -7.50
C LEU A 326 -10.17 16.91 -6.21
N GLU A 327 -9.41 16.97 -5.11
CA GLU A 327 -9.90 17.42 -3.80
C GLU A 327 -10.46 18.86 -3.84
N LYS A 328 -9.82 19.74 -4.62
CA LYS A 328 -10.27 21.13 -4.78
C LYS A 328 -11.55 21.22 -5.62
N ARG A 329 -11.68 20.35 -6.61
CA ARG A 329 -12.83 20.30 -7.53
C ARG A 329 -13.98 19.46 -7.01
N TYR A 330 -13.75 18.70 -5.93
CA TYR A 330 -14.74 17.75 -5.42
C TYR A 330 -16.07 18.39 -5.05
N PRO A 331 -16.13 19.58 -4.38
CA PRO A 331 -17.39 20.25 -4.10
C PRO A 331 -18.20 20.62 -5.35
N GLU A 332 -17.53 21.08 -6.41
CA GLU A 332 -18.17 21.41 -7.69
C GLU A 332 -18.75 20.16 -8.36
N ILE A 333 -17.97 19.05 -8.33
CA ILE A 333 -18.37 17.76 -8.90
C ILE A 333 -19.63 17.24 -8.18
N MET A 334 -19.63 17.28 -6.86
CA MET A 334 -20.77 16.81 -6.06
C MET A 334 -22.01 17.69 -6.25
N ALA A 335 -21.86 19.02 -6.33
CA ALA A 335 -22.97 19.92 -6.60
C ALA A 335 -23.62 19.66 -7.97
N GLU A 336 -22.79 19.41 -9.01
CA GLU A 336 -23.29 19.08 -10.33
C GLU A 336 -23.97 17.70 -10.39
N LEU A 337 -23.40 16.71 -9.71
CA LEU A 337 -24.03 15.38 -9.60
C LEU A 337 -25.37 15.45 -8.88
N GLN A 338 -25.49 16.31 -7.86
CA GLN A 338 -26.73 16.51 -7.15
C GLN A 338 -27.82 17.16 -8.02
N LYS A 339 -27.47 18.19 -8.78
CA LYS A 339 -28.40 18.81 -9.76
C LYS A 339 -28.91 17.80 -10.78
N ARG A 340 -28.06 16.92 -11.28
CA ARG A 340 -28.43 15.85 -12.20
C ARG A 340 -29.37 14.83 -11.58
N LYS A 341 -29.25 14.60 -10.26
CA LYS A 341 -30.19 13.73 -9.51
C LYS A 341 -31.57 14.39 -9.37
N GLU A 342 -31.61 15.68 -9.08
CA GLU A 342 -32.84 16.42 -8.89
C GLU A 342 -33.62 16.66 -10.20
N ALA A 343 -32.92 16.61 -11.34
CA ALA A 343 -33.50 16.77 -12.68
C ALA A 343 -34.04 15.47 -13.31
N LYS A 344 -33.77 14.31 -12.71
CA LYS A 344 -34.28 12.99 -13.08
C LYS A 344 -35.51 12.63 -12.26
#